data_36b7c370a906b2d03958b5b1a5dd09fc
#
_entry.id   36b7c370a906b2d03958b5b1a5dd09fc
#
_cell.length_a   1.000
_cell.length_b   1.000
_cell.length_c   1.000
_cell.angle_alpha   90.00
_cell.angle_beta   90.00
_cell.angle_gamma   90.00
#
_symmetry.space_group_name_H-M   'P 1'
#
loop_
_entity.id
_entity.type
_entity.pdbx_description
1 polymer ?
#
loop_
_entity_poly.entity_id
_entity_poly.type
_entity_poly.pdbx_seq_one_letter_code
_entity_poly.pdbx_strand_id
1 'polypeptide(L)'
;MHAIGKGIMILETQQSSDTTYRVYDYDRKDAQGNTRELHIQQSIDVTNVPDHTPELAIKEVRKGNSAITTYLQTEFFNVYEWLVKGECSFKAFAPYTLMTVIEGFGYLVVNGKEYELNMGTSCILPNQVKEWQIKGDVRIIASDTAKNNK
;
A
#
# COMPACT_ATOMS: atom_id res chain seq x y z
N MET A 1 -3.54 -1.28 17.19
CA MET A 1 -4.72 -2.17 17.15
C MET A 1 -5.83 -1.44 16.42
N HIS A 2 -6.55 -2.08 15.47
CA HIS A 2 -7.66 -1.46 14.72
C HIS A 2 -8.77 -2.46 14.47
N ALA A 3 -9.98 -1.97 14.21
CA ALA A 3 -11.12 -2.76 13.78
C ALA A 3 -11.69 -2.17 12.49
N ILE A 4 -12.04 -3.05 11.54
CA ILE A 4 -12.61 -2.66 10.26
C ILE A 4 -14.11 -2.91 10.30
N GLY A 5 -14.90 -1.84 10.24
CA GLY A 5 -16.35 -1.88 10.27
C GLY A 5 -16.95 -2.40 8.96
N LYS A 6 -18.26 -2.68 9.00
CA LYS A 6 -19.02 -3.11 7.83
C LYS A 6 -18.99 -2.06 6.72
N GLY A 7 -18.72 -2.49 5.50
CA GLY A 7 -18.73 -1.63 4.31
C GLY A 7 -17.45 -0.81 4.11
N ILE A 8 -16.42 -0.97 4.96
CA ILE A 8 -15.12 -0.34 4.80
C ILE A 8 -14.19 -1.29 4.05
N MET A 9 -13.54 -0.77 3.01
CA MET A 9 -12.43 -1.42 2.31
C MET A 9 -11.14 -0.70 2.69
N ILE A 10 -10.10 -1.44 2.99
CA ILE A 10 -8.76 -0.89 3.27
C ILE A 10 -7.74 -1.48 2.31
N LEU A 11 -6.71 -0.71 2.03
CA LEU A 11 -5.46 -1.18 1.46
C LEU A 11 -4.41 -1.17 2.58
N GLU A 12 -3.91 -2.33 2.93
CA GLU A 12 -2.93 -2.50 4.00
C GLU A 12 -1.57 -2.85 3.42
N THR A 13 -0.58 -2.00 3.68
CA THR A 13 0.83 -2.26 3.35
C THR A 13 1.56 -2.66 4.61
N GLN A 14 2.13 -3.85 4.61
CA GLN A 14 2.81 -4.42 5.77
C GLN A 14 4.07 -5.19 5.38
N GLN A 15 4.95 -5.45 6.35
CA GLN A 15 6.02 -6.42 6.19
C GLN A 15 5.44 -7.82 6.04
N SER A 16 6.16 -8.70 5.32
CA SER A 16 5.78 -10.11 5.20
C SER A 16 5.83 -10.78 6.57
N SER A 17 4.66 -11.06 7.14
CA SER A 17 4.49 -11.76 8.41
C SER A 17 3.13 -12.43 8.42
N ASP A 18 3.06 -13.64 8.96
CA ASP A 18 1.82 -14.37 9.22
C ASP A 18 1.31 -14.18 10.66
N THR A 19 2.05 -13.40 11.46
CA THR A 19 1.66 -13.11 12.85
C THR A 19 0.43 -12.23 12.88
N THR A 20 -0.66 -12.77 13.38
CA THR A 20 -1.92 -12.04 13.60
C THR A 20 -2.44 -12.31 14.99
N TYR A 21 -2.54 -11.27 15.81
CA TYR A 21 -3.19 -11.37 17.12
C TYR A 21 -4.60 -10.82 17.04
N ARG A 22 -5.59 -11.71 17.22
CA ARG A 22 -7.01 -11.42 17.07
C ARG A 22 -7.65 -11.24 18.44
N VAL A 23 -8.22 -10.06 18.65
CA VAL A 23 -8.93 -9.72 19.91
C VAL A 23 -10.44 -10.03 19.78
N TYR A 24 -11.00 -9.81 18.60
CA TYR A 24 -12.40 -10.03 18.31
C TYR A 24 -12.58 -10.42 16.84
N ASP A 25 -13.53 -11.31 16.54
CA ASP A 25 -13.73 -11.83 15.19
C ASP A 25 -15.19 -11.77 14.73
N TYR A 26 -16.00 -10.91 15.32
CA TYR A 26 -17.41 -10.70 14.94
C TYR A 26 -18.24 -11.99 14.95
N ASP A 27 -17.93 -12.93 15.81
CA ASP A 27 -18.57 -14.26 15.93
C ASP A 27 -18.60 -15.05 14.61
N ARG A 28 -17.63 -14.81 13.72
CA ARG A 28 -17.51 -15.52 12.45
C ARG A 28 -17.24 -16.99 12.72
N LYS A 29 -17.95 -17.83 11.95
CA LYS A 29 -17.80 -19.29 12.00
C LYS A 29 -17.35 -19.82 10.65
N ASP A 30 -16.56 -20.88 10.68
CA ASP A 30 -16.23 -21.66 9.49
C ASP A 30 -17.45 -22.51 9.03
N ALA A 31 -17.26 -23.26 7.94
CA ALA A 31 -18.30 -24.14 7.41
C ALA A 31 -18.71 -25.28 8.37
N GLN A 32 -17.90 -25.56 9.37
CA GLN A 32 -18.13 -26.56 10.43
C GLN A 32 -18.75 -25.95 11.69
N GLY A 33 -18.92 -24.62 11.72
CA GLY A 33 -19.51 -23.90 12.86
C GLY A 33 -18.52 -23.50 13.94
N ASN A 34 -17.21 -23.68 13.74
CA ASN A 34 -16.18 -23.30 14.70
C ASN A 34 -15.81 -21.82 14.56
N THR A 35 -15.51 -21.16 15.68
CA THR A 35 -14.94 -19.82 15.71
C THR A 35 -13.42 -19.88 15.59
N ARG A 36 -12.81 -18.82 15.05
CA ARG A 36 -11.36 -18.70 15.03
C ARG A 36 -10.82 -18.39 16.44
N GLU A 37 -9.61 -18.83 16.70
CA GLU A 37 -8.92 -18.56 17.96
C GLU A 37 -8.73 -17.05 18.17
N LEU A 38 -8.91 -16.61 19.41
CA LEU A 38 -8.60 -15.27 19.87
C LEU A 38 -7.27 -15.28 20.63
N HIS A 39 -6.48 -14.24 20.45
CA HIS A 39 -5.13 -14.09 20.99
C HIS A 39 -5.09 -12.91 21.98
N ILE A 40 -5.96 -12.95 23.01
CA ILE A 40 -6.17 -11.81 23.92
C ILE A 40 -4.89 -11.47 24.67
N GLN A 41 -4.24 -12.47 25.28
CA GLN A 41 -3.02 -12.22 26.06
C GLN A 41 -1.88 -11.70 25.17
N GLN A 42 -1.63 -12.33 24.04
CA GLN A 42 -0.60 -11.88 23.09
C GLN A 42 -0.89 -10.45 22.59
N SER A 43 -2.17 -10.12 22.39
CA SER A 43 -2.56 -8.76 22.00
C SER A 43 -2.27 -7.73 23.09
N ILE A 44 -2.47 -8.08 24.36
CA ILE A 44 -2.14 -7.24 25.50
C ILE A 44 -0.62 -7.04 25.58
N ASP A 45 0.16 -8.10 25.42
CA ASP A 45 1.61 -8.10 25.57
C ASP A 45 2.30 -7.21 24.51
N VAL A 46 1.73 -7.08 23.31
CA VAL A 46 2.31 -6.26 22.23
C VAL A 46 1.68 -4.88 22.09
N THR A 47 0.66 -4.56 22.86
CA THR A 47 -0.01 -3.26 22.78
C THR A 47 0.72 -2.21 23.60
N ASN A 48 1.12 -1.12 22.97
CA ASN A 48 1.68 0.04 23.67
C ASN A 48 0.60 0.85 24.37
N VAL A 49 0.79 1.10 25.67
CA VAL A 49 -0.10 1.92 26.49
C VAL A 49 0.76 2.91 27.30
N PRO A 50 0.53 4.24 27.20
CA PRO A 50 -0.45 4.88 26.30
C PRO A 50 -0.09 4.74 24.83
N ASP A 51 -1.10 4.95 23.97
CA ASP A 51 -0.88 4.99 22.52
C ASP A 51 0.04 6.15 22.13
N HIS A 52 0.94 5.90 21.21
CA HIS A 52 1.81 6.90 20.62
C HIS A 52 1.58 6.93 19.11
N THR A 53 0.81 7.90 18.65
CA THR A 53 0.68 8.16 17.22
C THR A 53 1.96 8.85 16.73
N PRO A 54 2.77 8.22 15.88
CA PRO A 54 3.97 8.86 15.35
C PRO A 54 3.62 10.05 14.45
N GLU A 55 4.41 11.10 14.53
CA GLU A 55 4.32 12.18 13.56
C GLU A 55 4.84 11.68 12.20
N LEU A 56 3.98 11.68 11.20
CA LEU A 56 4.35 11.32 9.83
C LEU A 56 4.92 12.54 9.11
N ALA A 57 6.15 12.43 8.63
CA ALA A 57 6.76 13.45 7.79
C ALA A 57 6.25 13.32 6.33
N ILE A 58 4.97 13.64 6.12
CA ILE A 58 4.34 13.58 4.79
C ILE A 58 4.98 14.62 3.87
N LYS A 59 5.38 14.20 2.67
CA LYS A 59 5.99 15.06 1.65
C LYS A 59 5.22 14.95 0.35
N GLU A 60 4.89 16.07 -0.25
CA GLU A 60 4.28 16.13 -1.58
C GLU A 60 5.23 16.78 -2.58
N VAL A 61 5.35 16.18 -3.75
CA VAL A 61 6.07 16.73 -4.91
C VAL A 61 5.10 16.80 -6.08
N ARG A 62 4.95 18.00 -6.65
CA ARG A 62 4.09 18.23 -7.82
C ARG A 62 4.89 18.14 -9.11
N LYS A 63 4.28 17.51 -10.13
CA LYS A 63 4.77 17.44 -11.50
C LYS A 63 3.64 17.82 -12.45
N GLY A 64 3.57 19.09 -12.82
CA GLY A 64 2.44 19.64 -13.55
C GLY A 64 1.13 19.49 -12.74
N ASN A 65 0.13 18.82 -13.31
CA ASN A 65 -1.15 18.56 -12.65
C ASN A 65 -1.13 17.29 -11.76
N SER A 66 -0.04 16.54 -11.79
CA SER A 66 0.14 15.33 -10.99
C SER A 66 0.82 15.64 -9.67
N ALA A 67 0.55 14.82 -8.64
CA ALA A 67 1.19 14.90 -7.34
C ALA A 67 1.68 13.52 -6.89
N ILE A 68 2.84 13.51 -6.25
CA ILE A 68 3.41 12.32 -5.60
C ILE A 68 3.53 12.64 -4.13
N THR A 69 2.74 11.99 -3.32
CA THR A 69 2.76 12.13 -1.86
C THR A 69 3.47 10.93 -1.24
N THR A 70 4.49 11.17 -0.44
CA THR A 70 5.13 10.14 0.39
C THR A 70 4.47 10.19 1.75
N TYR A 71 3.72 9.15 2.10
CA TYR A 71 3.06 9.02 3.41
C TYR A 71 3.97 8.44 4.46
N LEU A 72 4.76 7.46 4.08
CA LEU A 72 5.62 6.72 5.00
C LEU A 72 6.96 6.44 4.33
N GLN A 73 8.02 6.63 5.11
CA GLN A 73 9.38 6.28 4.71
C GLN A 73 10.09 5.70 5.94
N THR A 74 10.33 4.39 5.92
CA THR A 74 10.94 3.65 7.01
C THR A 74 12.21 2.92 6.55
N GLU A 75 12.86 2.26 7.48
CA GLU A 75 13.97 1.35 7.16
C GLU A 75 13.50 0.04 6.49
N PHE A 76 12.21 -0.27 6.51
CA PHE A 76 11.65 -1.51 5.97
C PHE A 76 10.99 -1.31 4.62
N PHE A 77 10.11 -0.31 4.50
CA PHE A 77 9.37 -0.01 3.27
C PHE A 77 8.91 1.45 3.23
N ASN A 78 8.54 1.89 2.05
CA ASN A 78 7.95 3.20 1.82
C ASN A 78 6.54 3.06 1.25
N VAL A 79 5.69 4.07 1.51
CA VAL A 79 4.32 4.14 0.98
C VAL A 79 4.10 5.50 0.33
N TYR A 80 3.55 5.47 -0.87
CA TYR A 80 3.29 6.64 -1.68
C TYR A 80 1.84 6.66 -2.16
N GLU A 81 1.31 7.86 -2.37
CA GLU A 81 0.17 8.09 -3.25
C GLU A 81 0.66 8.79 -4.51
N TRP A 82 0.25 8.29 -5.65
CA TRP A 82 0.46 8.93 -6.94
C TRP A 82 -0.89 9.38 -7.50
N LEU A 83 -1.13 10.69 -7.50
CA LEU A 83 -2.23 11.30 -8.21
C LEU A 83 -1.72 11.72 -9.59
N VAL A 84 -2.06 10.96 -10.62
CA VAL A 84 -1.66 11.28 -12.00
C VAL A 84 -2.82 11.92 -12.72
N LYS A 85 -2.57 13.08 -13.34
CA LYS A 85 -3.47 13.79 -14.22
C LYS A 85 -2.76 14.13 -15.53
N GLY A 86 -3.13 13.44 -16.59
CA GLY A 86 -2.47 13.46 -17.89
C GLY A 86 -1.36 12.42 -17.98
N GLU A 87 -0.11 12.80 -17.84
CA GLU A 87 1.05 11.90 -17.94
C GLU A 87 2.07 12.19 -16.86
N CYS A 88 2.63 11.15 -16.26
CA CYS A 88 3.69 11.24 -15.28
C CYS A 88 4.72 10.14 -15.48
N SER A 89 6.00 10.52 -15.53
CA SER A 89 7.13 9.60 -15.66
C SER A 89 7.75 9.28 -14.31
N PHE A 90 8.13 8.03 -14.13
CA PHE A 90 8.68 7.48 -12.90
C PHE A 90 9.99 6.73 -13.20
N LYS A 91 10.83 6.64 -12.17
CA LYS A 91 12.06 5.82 -12.15
C LYS A 91 12.05 4.90 -10.95
N ALA A 92 12.56 3.69 -11.11
CA ALA A 92 12.71 2.75 -10.03
C ALA A 92 13.74 3.24 -9.00
N PHE A 93 13.37 3.19 -7.72
CA PHE A 93 14.28 3.48 -6.59
C PHE A 93 14.68 2.22 -5.84
N ALA A 94 13.88 1.18 -5.94
CA ALA A 94 13.99 -0.07 -5.19
C ALA A 94 14.00 -1.27 -6.17
N PRO A 95 14.31 -2.48 -5.68
CA PRO A 95 14.31 -3.68 -6.50
C PRO A 95 12.97 -4.01 -7.16
N TYR A 96 11.88 -3.56 -6.57
CA TYR A 96 10.53 -3.67 -7.14
C TYR A 96 9.63 -2.57 -6.57
N THR A 97 8.55 -2.29 -7.27
CA THR A 97 7.48 -1.40 -6.79
C THR A 97 6.15 -2.13 -6.92
N LEU A 98 5.40 -2.18 -5.84
CA LEU A 98 4.01 -2.63 -5.83
C LEU A 98 3.11 -1.42 -6.06
N MET A 99 2.03 -1.60 -6.79
CA MET A 99 1.05 -0.53 -6.99
C MET A 99 -0.37 -1.08 -7.11
N THR A 100 -1.32 -0.35 -6.53
CA THR A 100 -2.75 -0.64 -6.59
C THR A 100 -3.51 0.62 -6.95
N VAL A 101 -4.33 0.55 -7.98
CA VAL A 101 -5.22 1.64 -8.40
C VAL A 101 -6.40 1.71 -7.44
N ILE A 102 -6.58 2.85 -6.78
CA ILE A 102 -7.68 3.07 -5.84
C ILE A 102 -8.81 3.95 -6.40
N GLU A 103 -8.53 4.70 -7.48
CA GLU A 103 -9.51 5.57 -8.11
C GLU A 103 -9.11 5.86 -9.57
N GLY A 104 -10.10 6.04 -10.45
CA GLY A 104 -9.91 6.50 -11.82
C GLY A 104 -9.51 5.42 -12.80
N PHE A 105 -9.00 5.85 -13.96
CA PHE A 105 -8.61 5.02 -15.08
C PHE A 105 -7.37 5.59 -15.78
N GLY A 106 -6.53 4.71 -16.29
CA GLY A 106 -5.34 5.11 -17.04
C GLY A 106 -4.61 3.94 -17.69
N TYR A 107 -3.35 4.19 -18.02
CA TYR A 107 -2.45 3.21 -18.63
C TYR A 107 -1.07 3.27 -17.99
N LEU A 108 -0.53 2.11 -17.69
CA LEU A 108 0.89 1.94 -17.37
C LEU A 108 1.64 1.67 -18.68
N VAL A 109 2.65 2.47 -18.97
CA VAL A 109 3.50 2.32 -20.15
C VAL A 109 4.88 1.86 -19.74
N VAL A 110 5.26 0.67 -20.20
CA VAL A 110 6.58 0.05 -19.95
C VAL A 110 7.17 -0.41 -21.28
N ASN A 111 8.34 0.07 -21.62
CA ASN A 111 9.03 -0.29 -22.88
C ASN A 111 8.13 -0.13 -24.12
N GLY A 112 7.32 0.93 -24.17
CA GLY A 112 6.41 1.23 -25.28
C GLY A 112 5.13 0.38 -25.32
N LYS A 113 4.94 -0.54 -24.38
CA LYS A 113 3.69 -1.29 -24.23
C LYS A 113 2.79 -0.62 -23.20
N GLU A 114 1.50 -0.56 -23.51
CA GLU A 114 0.46 -0.02 -22.63
C GLU A 114 -0.33 -1.15 -21.96
N TYR A 115 -0.58 -0.98 -20.67
CA TYR A 115 -1.36 -1.89 -19.83
C TYR A 115 -2.44 -1.08 -19.13
N GLU A 116 -3.69 -1.52 -19.22
CA GLU A 116 -4.81 -0.83 -18.57
C GLU A 116 -4.69 -0.81 -17.05
N LEU A 117 -5.02 0.34 -16.48
CA LEU A 117 -5.09 0.60 -15.06
C LEU A 117 -6.52 1.00 -14.69
N ASN A 118 -7.32 0.02 -14.26
CA ASN A 118 -8.65 0.23 -13.72
C ASN A 118 -8.62 0.24 -12.20
N MET A 119 -9.59 0.86 -11.56
CA MET A 119 -9.77 0.77 -10.11
C MET A 119 -9.78 -0.70 -9.66
N GLY A 120 -8.97 -1.05 -8.67
CA GLY A 120 -8.73 -2.40 -8.18
C GLY A 120 -7.58 -3.15 -8.88
N THR A 121 -7.04 -2.63 -9.99
CA THR A 121 -5.84 -3.21 -10.62
C THR A 121 -4.66 -3.13 -9.67
N SER A 122 -4.05 -4.27 -9.38
CA SER A 122 -2.80 -4.37 -8.62
C SER A 122 -1.72 -5.01 -9.50
N CYS A 123 -0.52 -4.45 -9.47
CA CYS A 123 0.60 -5.00 -10.21
C CYS A 123 1.94 -4.76 -9.47
N ILE A 124 2.94 -5.51 -9.93
CA ILE A 124 4.33 -5.38 -9.50
C ILE A 124 5.19 -4.94 -10.67
N LEU A 125 6.02 -3.93 -10.45
CA LEU A 125 7.09 -3.51 -11.33
C LEU A 125 8.39 -4.13 -10.83
N PRO A 126 8.92 -5.16 -11.50
CA PRO A 126 10.12 -5.85 -11.04
C PRO A 126 11.39 -5.03 -11.34
N ASN A 127 12.53 -5.45 -10.80
CA ASN A 127 13.83 -4.77 -10.93
C ASN A 127 14.27 -4.49 -12.38
N GLN A 128 13.78 -5.26 -13.34
CA GLN A 128 14.10 -5.07 -14.77
C GLN A 128 13.42 -3.80 -15.35
N VAL A 129 12.33 -3.34 -14.74
CA VAL A 129 11.62 -2.12 -15.13
C VAL A 129 12.27 -0.94 -14.42
N LYS A 130 13.14 -0.20 -15.12
CA LYS A 130 13.86 0.95 -14.54
C LYS A 130 13.10 2.26 -14.66
N GLU A 131 12.28 2.38 -15.71
CA GLU A 131 11.49 3.58 -16.00
C GLU A 131 10.13 3.16 -16.52
N TRP A 132 9.11 3.93 -16.18
CA TRP A 132 7.76 3.77 -16.70
C TRP A 132 7.00 5.09 -16.70
N GLN A 133 5.91 5.12 -17.42
CA GLN A 133 4.98 6.24 -17.42
C GLN A 133 3.60 5.76 -17.00
N ILE A 134 2.84 6.65 -16.38
CA ILE A 134 1.42 6.47 -16.13
C ILE A 134 0.70 7.59 -16.85
N LYS A 135 -0.33 7.23 -17.62
CA LYS A 135 -1.18 8.14 -18.39
C LYS A 135 -2.62 8.01 -17.94
N GLY A 136 -3.36 9.12 -17.91
CA GLY A 136 -4.78 9.14 -17.58
C GLY A 136 -5.10 10.02 -16.38
N ASP A 137 -6.24 9.76 -15.75
CA ASP A 137 -6.66 10.37 -14.49
C ASP A 137 -6.85 9.25 -13.47
N VAL A 138 -5.82 9.02 -12.67
CA VAL A 138 -5.73 7.82 -11.83
C VAL A 138 -5.03 8.12 -10.51
N ARG A 139 -5.56 7.54 -9.41
CA ARG A 139 -4.95 7.56 -8.09
C ARG A 139 -4.47 6.16 -7.74
N ILE A 140 -3.22 6.08 -7.35
CA ILE A 140 -2.51 4.83 -7.09
C ILE A 140 -1.86 4.90 -5.72
N ILE A 141 -2.01 3.84 -4.91
CA ILE A 141 -1.13 3.62 -3.77
C ILE A 141 0.01 2.73 -4.24
N ALA A 142 1.22 3.20 -4.04
CA ALA A 142 2.44 2.48 -4.36
C ALA A 142 3.27 2.23 -3.11
N SER A 143 4.03 1.14 -3.13
CA SER A 143 4.98 0.82 -2.07
C SER A 143 6.23 0.15 -2.65
N ASP A 144 7.35 0.36 -2.00
CA ASP A 144 8.61 -0.28 -2.33
C ASP A 144 9.40 -0.59 -1.05
N THR A 145 10.45 -1.36 -1.18
CA THR A 145 11.37 -1.62 -0.07
C THR A 145 12.22 -0.38 0.21
N ALA A 146 12.63 -0.20 1.44
CA ALA A 146 13.63 0.82 1.78
C ALA A 146 14.90 0.63 0.93
N LYS A 147 15.56 1.73 0.60
CA LYS A 147 16.90 1.65 -0.02
C LYS A 147 17.81 0.92 0.96
N ASN A 148 18.31 -0.24 0.57
CA ASN A 148 19.45 -0.82 1.25
C ASN A 148 20.66 0.10 1.01
N ASN A 149 20.95 0.96 1.97
CA ASN A 149 22.26 1.60 2.07
C ASN A 149 23.26 0.51 2.48
N LYS A 150 23.71 -0.27 1.53
CA LYS A 150 24.93 -1.07 1.67
C LYS A 150 26.07 -0.34 1.00
#